data_249980522613d8e7ab19468a165d129c
#
_entry.id   249980522613d8e7ab19468a165d129c
#
_cell.length_a   1.000
_cell.length_b   1.000
_cell.length_c   1.000
_cell.angle_alpha   90.00
_cell.angle_beta   90.00
_cell.angle_gamma   90.00
#
_symmetry.space_group_name_H-M   'P 1'
#
loop_
_entity.id
_entity.type
_entity.pdbx_description
1 polymer ?
#
loop_
_entity_poly.entity_id
_entity_poly.type
_entity_poly.pdbx_seq_one_letter_code
_entity_poly.pdbx_strand_id
1 'polypeptide(L)'
;MNYGNVKWNGDLTLEEAFEKSCIWYFREVIDLAGRDKMQEELKNLQYGNCDISEWNGSNINPLENLNVFWLDSSLKNSPLEQVEVLSRIFEGHSDYDSRNIKILKRTMLVDENDSQKTYGKTGSGNGEAGFVGFSESNGERRYLAIYLNDSEQRDQISGNKAKEMALEILK
;
A
#
# COMPACT_ATOMS: atom_id res chain seq x y z
N MET A 1 -17.91 -15.52 -5.70
CA MET A 1 -16.67 -16.29 -5.52
C MET A 1 -16.34 -16.39 -4.04
N ASN A 2 -15.75 -17.50 -3.60
CA ASN A 2 -15.27 -17.64 -2.23
C ASN A 2 -13.73 -17.56 -2.23
N TYR A 3 -13.18 -16.48 -1.71
CA TYR A 3 -11.73 -16.21 -1.73
C TYR A 3 -11.00 -16.74 -0.48
N GLY A 4 -11.64 -17.56 0.34
CA GLY A 4 -11.06 -18.03 1.61
C GLY A 4 -11.03 -16.97 2.73
N ASN A 5 -11.13 -15.70 2.40
CA ASN A 5 -11.29 -14.60 3.34
C ASN A 5 -12.72 -14.04 3.23
N VAL A 6 -13.51 -14.23 4.27
CA VAL A 6 -14.94 -13.82 4.28
C VAL A 6 -15.10 -12.31 4.04
N LYS A 7 -14.12 -11.49 4.49
CA LYS A 7 -14.14 -10.04 4.28
C LYS A 7 -13.99 -9.60 2.82
N TRP A 8 -13.55 -10.51 1.95
CA TRP A 8 -13.34 -10.25 0.53
C TRP A 8 -14.50 -10.71 -0.35
N ASN A 9 -15.51 -11.35 0.24
CA ASN A 9 -16.67 -11.85 -0.51
C ASN A 9 -17.71 -10.74 -0.69
N GLY A 10 -18.30 -10.66 -1.87
CA GLY A 10 -19.33 -9.69 -2.23
C GLY A 10 -18.82 -8.51 -3.05
N ASP A 11 -19.71 -7.56 -3.30
CA ASP A 11 -19.39 -6.32 -4.00
C ASP A 11 -18.69 -5.36 -3.02
N LEU A 12 -17.55 -4.84 -3.43
CA LEU A 12 -16.73 -3.93 -2.62
C LEU A 12 -16.54 -2.60 -3.35
N THR A 13 -16.64 -1.51 -2.60
CA THR A 13 -16.16 -0.20 -3.06
C THR A 13 -14.62 -0.14 -3.00
N LEU A 14 -14.02 0.87 -3.63
CA LEU A 14 -12.58 1.10 -3.57
C LEU A 14 -12.09 1.24 -2.11
N GLU A 15 -12.80 2.02 -1.31
CA GLU A 15 -12.49 2.26 0.09
C GLU A 15 -12.51 0.96 0.91
N GLU A 16 -13.57 0.16 0.76
CA GLU A 16 -13.69 -1.14 1.44
C GLU A 16 -12.62 -2.13 1.01
N ALA A 17 -12.31 -2.18 -0.29
CA ALA A 17 -11.26 -3.05 -0.82
C ALA A 17 -9.87 -2.65 -0.28
N PHE A 18 -9.60 -1.35 -0.18
CA PHE A 18 -8.35 -0.82 0.36
C PHE A 18 -8.23 -1.11 1.86
N GLU A 19 -9.26 -0.81 2.65
CA GLU A 19 -9.31 -1.10 4.09
C GLU A 19 -9.08 -2.58 4.37
N LYS A 20 -9.79 -3.45 3.64
CA LYS A 20 -9.70 -4.92 3.78
C LYS A 20 -8.48 -5.54 3.13
N SER A 21 -7.61 -4.74 2.47
CA SER A 21 -6.45 -5.22 1.69
C SER A 21 -6.86 -6.31 0.69
N CYS A 22 -7.92 -6.05 -0.08
CA CYS A 22 -8.55 -7.04 -0.96
C CYS A 22 -7.72 -7.24 -2.23
N ILE A 23 -6.89 -8.28 -2.26
CA ILE A 23 -5.94 -8.55 -3.34
C ILE A 23 -6.65 -8.72 -4.69
N TRP A 24 -7.75 -9.47 -4.76
CA TRP A 24 -8.43 -9.71 -6.03
C TRP A 24 -8.97 -8.42 -6.65
N TYR A 25 -9.48 -7.48 -5.83
CA TYR A 25 -10.00 -6.19 -6.31
C TYR A 25 -8.90 -5.38 -7.01
N PHE A 26 -7.75 -5.25 -6.34
CA PHE A 26 -6.63 -4.48 -6.92
C PHE A 26 -5.98 -5.18 -8.11
N ARG A 27 -6.07 -6.50 -8.20
CA ARG A 27 -5.68 -7.22 -9.40
C ARG A 27 -6.56 -6.85 -10.59
N GLU A 28 -7.87 -6.84 -10.43
CA GLU A 28 -8.81 -6.38 -11.48
C GLU A 28 -8.51 -4.93 -11.90
N VAL A 29 -8.24 -4.05 -10.93
CA VAL A 29 -7.87 -2.65 -11.23
C VAL A 29 -6.57 -2.57 -12.03
N ILE A 30 -5.56 -3.35 -11.66
CA ILE A 30 -4.26 -3.38 -12.35
C ILE A 30 -4.39 -3.98 -13.75
N ASP A 31 -5.17 -5.04 -13.91
CA ASP A 31 -5.45 -5.65 -15.22
C ASP A 31 -6.18 -4.67 -16.16
N LEU A 32 -7.13 -3.89 -15.62
CA LEU A 32 -7.79 -2.83 -16.37
C LEU A 32 -6.83 -1.69 -16.78
N ALA A 33 -5.89 -1.33 -15.92
CA ALA A 33 -4.85 -0.33 -16.24
C ALA A 33 -3.88 -0.83 -17.31
N GLY A 34 -3.55 -2.11 -17.26
CA GLY A 34 -2.62 -2.78 -18.15
C GLY A 34 -1.14 -2.59 -17.79
N ARG A 35 -0.33 -3.54 -18.26
CA ARG A 35 1.10 -3.62 -17.92
C ARG A 35 1.89 -2.37 -18.29
N ASP A 36 1.70 -1.87 -19.50
CA ASP A 36 2.47 -0.74 -20.02
C ASP A 36 2.20 0.53 -19.19
N LYS A 37 0.93 0.79 -18.87
CA LYS A 37 0.54 1.92 -18.04
C LYS A 37 1.09 1.78 -16.62
N MET A 38 1.02 0.60 -16.03
CA MET A 38 1.61 0.35 -14.70
C MET A 38 3.11 0.59 -14.71
N GLN A 39 3.83 0.11 -15.73
CA GLN A 39 5.27 0.33 -15.85
C GLN A 39 5.63 1.82 -16.00
N GLU A 40 4.85 2.57 -16.77
CA GLU A 40 4.99 4.00 -16.94
C GLU A 40 4.81 4.74 -15.60
N GLU A 41 3.74 4.44 -14.86
CA GLU A 41 3.42 5.10 -13.59
C GLU A 41 4.42 4.78 -12.48
N LEU A 42 4.90 3.54 -12.40
CA LEU A 42 5.95 3.18 -11.45
C LEU A 42 7.26 3.96 -11.72
N LYS A 43 7.61 4.17 -12.99
CA LYS A 43 8.77 4.99 -13.37
C LYS A 43 8.54 6.47 -13.06
N ASN A 44 7.36 7.02 -13.36
CA ASN A 44 7.00 8.41 -13.09
C ASN A 44 7.07 8.69 -11.58
N LEU A 45 6.58 7.77 -10.75
CA LEU A 45 6.66 7.84 -9.30
C LEU A 45 8.04 7.53 -8.75
N GLN A 46 8.97 6.98 -9.55
CA GLN A 46 10.24 6.42 -9.08
C GLN A 46 10.00 5.42 -7.94
N TYR A 47 9.07 4.48 -8.17
CA TYR A 47 8.62 3.54 -7.16
C TYR A 47 9.56 2.34 -7.04
N GLY A 48 10.46 2.38 -6.07
CA GLY A 48 11.42 1.32 -5.81
C GLY A 48 12.24 0.96 -7.05
N ASN A 49 12.43 -0.34 -7.30
CA ASN A 49 13.15 -0.83 -8.47
C ASN A 49 12.35 -0.76 -9.78
N CYS A 50 11.08 -0.39 -9.76
CA CYS A 50 10.16 -0.35 -10.91
C CYS A 50 10.08 -1.68 -11.69
N ASP A 51 10.47 -2.80 -11.10
CA ASP A 51 10.52 -4.10 -11.77
C ASP A 51 9.18 -4.81 -11.72
N ILE A 52 8.56 -4.97 -12.87
CA ILE A 52 7.33 -5.76 -13.07
C ILE A 52 7.55 -6.96 -14.00
N SER A 53 8.80 -7.50 -14.02
CA SER A 53 9.15 -8.66 -14.87
C SER A 53 8.27 -9.87 -14.53
N GLU A 54 7.95 -10.06 -13.28
CA GLU A 54 7.04 -11.11 -12.78
C GLU A 54 5.56 -10.68 -12.76
N TRP A 55 5.12 -9.96 -13.79
CA TRP A 55 3.73 -9.49 -13.91
C TRP A 55 2.71 -10.59 -13.66
N ASN A 56 2.90 -11.76 -14.25
CA ASN A 56 2.03 -12.93 -14.10
C ASN A 56 2.42 -13.83 -12.91
N GLY A 57 3.28 -13.35 -12.02
CA GLY A 57 3.84 -14.12 -10.92
C GLY A 57 5.15 -14.82 -11.26
N SER A 58 5.84 -15.28 -10.22
CA SER A 58 7.06 -16.10 -10.35
C SER A 58 6.69 -17.56 -10.61
N ASN A 59 7.67 -18.36 -11.05
CA ASN A 59 7.51 -19.82 -11.20
C ASN A 59 7.16 -20.55 -9.87
N ILE A 60 7.20 -19.84 -8.75
CA ILE A 60 6.86 -20.34 -7.41
C ILE A 60 5.38 -20.02 -7.08
N ASN A 61 4.73 -19.14 -7.85
CA ASN A 61 3.35 -18.76 -7.60
C ASN A 61 2.40 -19.93 -7.98
N PRO A 62 1.63 -20.49 -7.01
CA PRO A 62 0.68 -21.56 -7.29
C PRO A 62 -0.54 -21.09 -8.11
N LEU A 63 -0.69 -19.80 -8.31
CA LEU A 63 -1.78 -19.17 -9.03
C LEU A 63 -1.26 -18.68 -10.40
N GLU A 64 -0.97 -19.60 -11.31
CA GLU A 64 -0.53 -19.28 -12.67
C GLU A 64 -1.46 -18.24 -13.35
N ASN A 65 -0.88 -17.35 -14.15
CA ASN A 65 -1.55 -16.29 -14.90
C ASN A 65 -2.22 -15.20 -14.06
N LEU A 66 -1.85 -15.04 -12.79
CA LEU A 66 -2.35 -13.95 -11.96
C LEU A 66 -1.31 -12.85 -11.83
N ASN A 67 -1.75 -11.62 -12.09
CA ASN A 67 -0.99 -10.41 -11.86
C ASN A 67 -0.71 -10.25 -10.36
N VAL A 68 0.54 -10.45 -9.94
CA VAL A 68 0.97 -10.43 -8.52
C VAL A 68 2.37 -9.86 -8.31
N PHE A 69 2.88 -9.10 -9.27
CA PHE A 69 4.24 -8.55 -9.26
C PHE A 69 4.59 -7.73 -8.00
N TRP A 70 3.59 -7.30 -7.21
CA TRP A 70 3.75 -6.56 -5.96
C TRP A 70 3.65 -7.44 -4.70
N LEU A 71 3.35 -8.75 -4.84
CA LEU A 71 3.15 -9.67 -3.72
C LEU A 71 4.36 -10.60 -3.61
N ASP A 72 5.35 -10.21 -2.82
CA ASP A 72 6.59 -10.98 -2.62
C ASP A 72 7.25 -11.45 -3.93
N SER A 73 7.29 -10.54 -4.90
CA SER A 73 7.68 -10.80 -6.27
C SER A 73 8.75 -9.80 -6.75
N SER A 74 8.80 -9.46 -8.04
CA SER A 74 9.85 -8.63 -8.64
C SER A 74 9.87 -7.19 -8.16
N LEU A 75 8.71 -6.59 -7.87
CA LEU A 75 8.63 -5.20 -7.41
C LEU A 75 9.08 -5.07 -5.96
N LYS A 76 10.17 -4.36 -5.74
CA LYS A 76 10.75 -4.12 -4.41
C LYS A 76 10.91 -2.62 -4.17
N ASN A 77 10.69 -2.21 -2.94
CA ASN A 77 11.03 -0.86 -2.47
C ASN A 77 11.43 -0.87 -1.00
N SER A 78 12.13 0.17 -0.59
CA SER A 78 12.53 0.40 0.80
C SER A 78 11.51 1.29 1.55
N PRO A 79 11.54 1.30 2.89
CA PRO A 79 10.76 2.23 3.68
C PRO A 79 10.98 3.71 3.30
N LEU A 80 12.22 4.09 2.97
CA LEU A 80 12.55 5.45 2.56
C LEU A 80 11.90 5.81 1.23
N GLU A 81 12.00 4.94 0.21
CA GLU A 81 11.35 5.14 -1.09
C GLU A 81 9.83 5.25 -0.96
N GLN A 82 9.20 4.50 -0.05
CA GLN A 82 7.77 4.63 0.24
C GLN A 82 7.41 6.03 0.76
N VAL A 83 8.20 6.57 1.68
CA VAL A 83 8.03 7.94 2.21
C VAL A 83 8.17 8.96 1.10
N GLU A 84 9.18 8.83 0.24
CA GLU A 84 9.42 9.73 -0.88
C GLU A 84 8.28 9.71 -1.90
N VAL A 85 7.74 8.53 -2.21
CA VAL A 85 6.58 8.39 -3.11
C VAL A 85 5.35 9.11 -2.54
N LEU A 86 5.04 8.89 -1.26
CA LEU A 86 3.93 9.58 -0.61
C LEU A 86 4.13 11.11 -0.62
N SER A 87 5.33 11.57 -0.33
CA SER A 87 5.65 12.99 -0.37
C SER A 87 5.44 13.57 -1.77
N ARG A 88 5.93 12.92 -2.83
CA ARG A 88 5.70 13.37 -4.22
C ARG A 88 4.22 13.50 -4.55
N ILE A 89 3.40 12.55 -4.13
CA ILE A 89 1.95 12.55 -4.41
C ILE A 89 1.25 13.68 -3.64
N PHE A 90 1.53 13.83 -2.36
CA PHE A 90 0.74 14.70 -1.49
C PHE A 90 1.28 16.11 -1.34
N GLU A 91 2.56 16.37 -1.68
CA GLU A 91 3.13 17.73 -1.72
C GLU A 91 2.99 18.43 -3.08
N GLY A 92 2.25 17.83 -4.01
CA GLY A 92 1.97 18.45 -5.32
C GLY A 92 3.13 18.32 -6.31
N HIS A 93 4.02 17.35 -6.11
CA HIS A 93 5.13 17.04 -7.03
C HIS A 93 4.77 15.92 -8.02
N SER A 94 3.49 15.69 -8.24
CA SER A 94 2.97 14.72 -9.20
C SER A 94 1.95 15.37 -10.12
N ASP A 95 1.85 14.87 -11.36
CA ASP A 95 0.89 15.36 -12.37
C ASP A 95 -0.52 14.73 -12.21
N TYR A 96 -0.79 14.08 -11.06
CA TYR A 96 -2.08 13.45 -10.81
C TYR A 96 -3.18 14.48 -10.55
N ASP A 97 -4.36 14.19 -11.09
CA ASP A 97 -5.56 15.00 -10.84
C ASP A 97 -5.84 15.14 -9.34
N SER A 98 -6.05 16.38 -8.92
CA SER A 98 -6.29 16.74 -7.52
C SER A 98 -7.51 16.03 -6.91
N ARG A 99 -8.51 15.66 -7.72
CA ARG A 99 -9.66 14.86 -7.29
C ARG A 99 -9.23 13.44 -6.92
N ASN A 100 -8.34 12.83 -7.72
CA ASN A 100 -7.84 11.49 -7.45
C ASN A 100 -6.97 11.47 -6.19
N ILE A 101 -6.13 12.49 -6.00
CA ILE A 101 -5.33 12.66 -4.77
C ILE A 101 -6.25 12.78 -3.54
N LYS A 102 -7.35 13.54 -3.62
CA LYS A 102 -8.33 13.66 -2.54
C LYS A 102 -9.04 12.34 -2.23
N ILE A 103 -9.38 11.55 -3.27
CA ILE A 103 -9.98 10.23 -3.09
C ILE A 103 -8.98 9.30 -2.39
N LEU A 104 -7.75 9.22 -2.89
CA LEU A 104 -6.69 8.41 -2.28
C LEU A 104 -6.48 8.80 -0.80
N LYS A 105 -6.35 10.09 -0.52
CA LYS A 105 -6.18 10.58 0.84
C LYS A 105 -7.33 10.15 1.76
N ARG A 106 -8.59 10.32 1.33
CA ARG A 106 -9.76 9.87 2.09
C ARG A 106 -9.73 8.38 2.35
N THR A 107 -9.38 7.59 1.35
CA THR A 107 -9.27 6.13 1.45
C THR A 107 -8.16 5.68 2.42
N MET A 108 -7.12 6.49 2.58
CA MET A 108 -5.99 6.22 3.48
C MET A 108 -6.23 6.64 4.94
N LEU A 109 -7.35 7.31 5.29
CA LEU A 109 -7.59 7.78 6.66
C LEU A 109 -7.69 6.60 7.64
N VAL A 110 -6.84 6.57 8.66
CA VAL A 110 -6.75 5.48 9.64
C VAL A 110 -6.95 5.93 11.08
N ASP A 111 -6.81 7.23 11.37
CA ASP A 111 -7.04 7.83 12.68
C ASP A 111 -7.33 9.33 12.55
N GLU A 112 -8.22 9.83 13.38
CA GLU A 112 -8.59 11.26 13.40
C GLU A 112 -8.95 11.69 14.82
N ASN A 113 -8.42 12.82 15.25
CA ASN A 113 -8.80 13.53 16.47
C ASN A 113 -8.88 15.04 16.20
N ASP A 114 -9.18 15.85 17.23
CA ASP A 114 -9.43 17.29 17.09
C ASP A 114 -8.23 18.07 16.53
N SER A 115 -7.00 17.56 16.66
CA SER A 115 -5.77 18.27 16.30
C SER A 115 -5.01 17.64 15.14
N GLN A 116 -5.28 16.37 14.83
CA GLN A 116 -4.48 15.59 13.88
C GLN A 116 -5.30 14.56 13.14
N LYS A 117 -4.95 14.35 11.87
CA LYS A 117 -5.41 13.22 11.05
C LYS A 117 -4.23 12.39 10.62
N THR A 118 -4.36 11.07 10.68
CA THR A 118 -3.33 10.14 10.22
C THR A 118 -3.88 9.29 9.07
N TYR A 119 -3.06 9.19 8.04
CA TYR A 119 -3.35 8.49 6.79
C TYR A 119 -2.31 7.42 6.55
N GLY A 120 -2.70 6.24 6.06
CA GLY A 120 -1.71 5.21 5.76
C GLY A 120 -2.31 3.87 5.38
N LYS A 121 -1.41 2.91 5.18
CA LYS A 121 -1.74 1.52 4.87
C LYS A 121 -0.82 0.57 5.58
N THR A 122 -1.38 -0.50 6.09
CA THR A 122 -0.68 -1.63 6.70
C THR A 122 -0.35 -2.70 5.65
N GLY A 123 0.72 -3.43 5.86
CA GLY A 123 1.05 -4.66 5.15
C GLY A 123 1.49 -5.75 6.11
N SER A 124 1.30 -7.02 5.75
CA SER A 124 1.80 -8.18 6.48
C SER A 124 1.96 -9.37 5.53
N GLY A 125 3.01 -10.14 5.70
CA GLY A 125 3.26 -11.38 4.97
C GLY A 125 4.65 -11.95 5.23
N ASN A 126 4.80 -13.26 5.20
CA ASN A 126 6.09 -13.97 5.20
C ASN A 126 7.09 -13.55 6.30
N GLY A 127 6.62 -13.26 7.53
CA GLY A 127 7.48 -12.78 8.60
C GLY A 127 7.87 -11.31 8.49
N GLU A 128 7.17 -10.56 7.65
CA GLU A 128 7.32 -9.13 7.48
C GLU A 128 6.01 -8.40 7.76
N ALA A 129 6.09 -7.20 8.31
CA ALA A 129 4.95 -6.34 8.51
C ALA A 129 5.36 -4.88 8.41
N GLY A 130 4.42 -4.01 8.04
CA GLY A 130 4.74 -2.59 7.93
C GLY A 130 3.52 -1.70 7.97
N PHE A 131 3.81 -0.42 8.10
CA PHE A 131 2.89 0.68 7.92
C PHE A 131 3.60 1.79 7.15
N VAL A 132 2.94 2.35 6.16
CA VAL A 132 3.40 3.54 5.47
C VAL A 132 2.30 4.58 5.47
N GLY A 133 2.65 5.83 5.77
CA GLY A 133 1.64 6.87 5.90
C GLY A 133 2.21 8.23 6.27
N PHE A 134 1.32 9.14 6.65
CA PHE A 134 1.66 10.47 7.13
C PHE A 134 0.59 10.99 8.10
N SER A 135 0.99 11.95 8.94
CA SER A 135 0.04 12.74 9.73
C SER A 135 -0.06 14.16 9.19
N GLU A 136 -1.22 14.77 9.41
CA GLU A 136 -1.45 16.21 9.20
C GLU A 136 -1.90 16.85 10.51
N SER A 137 -1.20 17.90 10.91
CA SER A 137 -1.52 18.73 12.07
C SER A 137 -1.09 20.16 11.80
N ASN A 138 -1.97 21.14 12.04
CA ASN A 138 -1.67 22.58 11.86
C ASN A 138 -1.13 22.95 10.46
N GLY A 139 -1.52 22.23 9.42
CA GLY A 139 -1.07 22.46 8.05
C GLY A 139 0.29 21.83 7.70
N GLU A 140 0.93 21.17 8.65
CA GLU A 140 2.18 20.44 8.44
C GLU A 140 1.91 18.94 8.23
N ARG A 141 2.75 18.29 7.43
CA ARG A 141 2.75 16.85 7.23
C ARG A 141 4.04 16.23 7.72
N ARG A 142 3.90 15.08 8.38
CA ARG A 142 5.02 14.22 8.78
C ARG A 142 4.84 12.85 8.18
N TYR A 143 5.78 12.43 7.33
CA TYR A 143 5.74 11.14 6.65
C TYR A 143 6.52 10.10 7.44
N LEU A 144 6.01 8.86 7.44
CA LEU A 144 6.60 7.74 8.17
C LEU A 144 6.41 6.43 7.42
N ALA A 145 7.44 5.59 7.45
CA ALA A 145 7.33 4.19 7.10
C ALA A 145 7.94 3.34 8.22
N ILE A 146 7.21 2.32 8.66
CA ILE A 146 7.67 1.31 9.62
C ILE A 146 7.78 -0.02 8.90
N TYR A 147 8.92 -0.66 9.07
CA TYR A 147 9.16 -2.03 8.62
C TYR A 147 9.57 -2.88 9.81
N LEU A 148 8.87 -3.97 10.01
CA LEU A 148 9.15 -4.98 11.02
C LEU A 148 9.50 -6.29 10.32
N ASN A 149 10.56 -6.94 10.76
CA ASN A 149 10.96 -8.26 10.28
C ASN A 149 11.18 -9.17 11.49
N ASP A 150 10.54 -10.32 11.49
CA ASP A 150 10.74 -11.39 12.46
C ASP A 150 10.62 -12.73 11.75
N SER A 151 11.75 -13.16 11.20
CA SER A 151 11.83 -14.42 10.45
C SER A 151 11.69 -15.65 11.34
N GLU A 152 11.88 -15.52 12.66
CA GLU A 152 11.83 -16.63 13.62
C GLU A 152 10.47 -16.75 14.31
N GLN A 153 9.78 -15.65 14.54
CA GLN A 153 8.52 -15.58 15.30
C GLN A 153 7.41 -14.87 14.50
N ARG A 154 7.04 -15.45 13.39
CA ARG A 154 6.10 -14.90 12.39
C ARG A 154 4.77 -14.39 12.95
N ASP A 155 4.33 -14.90 14.09
CA ASP A 155 3.05 -14.54 14.73
C ASP A 155 3.13 -13.30 15.62
N GLN A 156 4.34 -12.77 15.91
CA GLN A 156 4.51 -11.63 16.82
C GLN A 156 4.46 -10.27 16.13
N ILE A 157 4.60 -10.22 14.82
CA ILE A 157 4.52 -8.97 14.05
C ILE A 157 3.29 -8.94 13.17
N SER A 158 2.71 -7.75 13.04
CA SER A 158 1.55 -7.52 12.19
C SER A 158 1.52 -6.08 11.70
N GLY A 159 0.80 -5.83 10.60
CA GLY A 159 0.54 -4.48 10.13
C GLY A 159 -0.18 -3.62 11.17
N ASN A 160 -1.05 -4.20 12.00
CA ASN A 160 -1.70 -3.49 13.09
C ASN A 160 -0.69 -3.01 14.14
N LYS A 161 0.27 -3.86 14.53
CA LYS A 161 1.35 -3.46 15.44
C LYS A 161 2.21 -2.33 14.85
N ALA A 162 2.55 -2.43 13.57
CA ALA A 162 3.26 -1.35 12.88
C ALA A 162 2.45 -0.05 12.85
N LYS A 163 1.12 -0.13 12.63
CA LYS A 163 0.23 1.03 12.72
C LYS A 163 0.18 1.64 14.12
N GLU A 164 0.06 0.84 15.16
CA GLU A 164 0.07 1.30 16.56
C GLU A 164 1.35 2.08 16.87
N MET A 165 2.51 1.53 16.49
CA MET A 165 3.80 2.20 16.64
C MET A 165 3.84 3.52 15.84
N ALA A 166 3.32 3.54 14.62
CA ALA A 166 3.25 4.74 13.80
C ALA A 166 2.40 5.83 14.47
N LEU A 167 1.23 5.47 15.00
CA LEU A 167 0.34 6.40 15.71
C LEU A 167 1.00 6.96 16.97
N GLU A 168 1.87 6.22 17.65
CA GLU A 168 2.65 6.72 18.80
C GLU A 168 3.74 7.70 18.38
N ILE A 169 4.45 7.42 17.29
CA ILE A 169 5.55 8.27 16.79
C ILE A 169 5.02 9.58 16.18
N LEU A 170 3.85 9.53 15.55
CA LEU A 170 3.27 10.68 14.85
C LEU A 170 2.48 11.62 15.78
N LYS A 171 2.25 11.25 17.03
CA LYS A 171 1.69 12.17 18.04
C LYS A 171 2.65 13.34 18.31
#